data_7c7c41b33fbb94b8d5122e4e51066916
#
_entry.id   7c7c41b33fbb94b8d5122e4e51066916
#
_cell.length_a   1.000
_cell.length_b   1.000
_cell.length_c   1.000
_cell.angle_alpha   90.00
_cell.angle_beta   90.00
_cell.angle_gamma   90.00
#
_symmetry.space_group_name_H-M   'P 1'
#
loop_
_entity.id
_entity.type
_entity.pdbx_description
1 polymer ?
#
loop_
_entity_poly.entity_id
_entity_poly.type
_entity_poly.pdbx_seq_one_letter_code
_entity_poly.pdbx_strand_id
1 'polypeptide(L)'
;MKKIDRQEVYDFLTRIPKGKVVTYGMIGEYLGNVHFARMVGNILHENTDGEKYPCYKVVSASGKLSENYAFGGIEKQKELLEKDGIKVACNKVDLKKYKW
;
A
#
# COMPACT_ATOMS: atom_id res chain seq x y z
N MET A 1 25.62 0.45 -2.29
CA MET A 1 24.22 0.46 -2.73
C MET A 1 23.34 -0.21 -1.69
N LYS A 2 22.38 0.53 -1.17
CA LYS A 2 21.52 0.00 -0.12
C LYS A 2 20.50 -0.98 -0.71
N LYS A 3 20.46 -2.19 -0.20
CA LYS A 3 19.44 -3.18 -0.56
C LYS A 3 18.19 -2.95 0.26
N ILE A 4 17.02 -3.04 -0.38
CA ILE A 4 15.75 -3.02 0.34
C ILE A 4 15.56 -4.37 1.02
N ASP A 5 15.31 -4.34 2.32
CA ASP A 5 14.94 -5.52 3.07
C ASP A 5 13.42 -5.72 2.99
N ARG A 6 12.98 -6.86 2.49
CA ARG A 6 11.55 -7.19 2.40
C ARG A 6 10.85 -7.07 3.74
N GLN A 7 11.50 -7.48 4.81
CA GLN A 7 10.90 -7.42 6.13
C GLN A 7 10.67 -5.98 6.58
N GLU A 8 11.54 -5.04 6.21
CA GLU A 8 11.32 -3.63 6.51
C GLU A 8 10.05 -3.11 5.85
N VAL A 9 9.77 -3.52 4.61
CA VAL A 9 8.54 -3.14 3.90
C VAL A 9 7.32 -3.70 4.62
N TYR A 10 7.34 -4.97 4.96
CA TYR A 10 6.21 -5.61 5.65
C TYR A 10 5.99 -5.03 7.04
N ASP A 11 7.05 -4.76 7.78
CA ASP A 11 6.96 -4.13 9.10
C ASP A 11 6.33 -2.74 9.01
N PHE A 12 6.66 -1.99 7.96
CA PHE A 12 6.06 -0.68 7.73
C PHE A 12 4.54 -0.78 7.61
N LEU A 13 4.05 -1.79 6.89
CA LEU A 13 2.61 -1.99 6.70
C LEU A 13 1.88 -2.16 8.03
N THR A 14 2.50 -2.83 8.99
CA THR A 14 1.88 -3.07 10.29
C THR A 14 1.72 -1.80 11.13
N ARG A 15 2.44 -0.75 10.78
CA ARG A 15 2.39 0.53 11.49
C ARG A 15 1.33 1.48 10.96
N ILE A 16 0.79 1.22 9.78
CA ILE A 16 -0.22 2.10 9.17
C ILE A 16 -1.50 2.04 10.00
N PRO A 17 -1.96 3.19 10.55
CA PRO A 17 -3.15 3.18 11.39
C PRO A 17 -4.41 2.91 10.58
N LYS A 18 -5.43 2.41 11.25
CA LYS A 18 -6.74 2.20 10.65
C LYS A 18 -7.26 3.51 10.05
N GLY A 19 -7.81 3.43 8.85
CA GLY A 19 -8.37 4.60 8.17
C GLY A 19 -7.34 5.45 7.44
N LYS A 20 -6.10 4.97 7.31
CA LYS A 20 -5.04 5.67 6.59
C LYS A 20 -4.44 4.79 5.50
N VAL A 21 -3.93 5.45 4.46
CA VAL A 21 -3.23 4.79 3.36
C VAL A 21 -1.86 5.43 3.14
N VAL A 22 -1.01 4.70 2.44
CA VAL A 22 0.30 5.21 2.01
C VAL A 22 0.46 4.95 0.52
N THR A 23 1.41 5.63 -0.11
CA THR A 23 1.76 5.39 -1.50
C THR A 23 3.03 4.54 -1.56
N TYR A 24 3.28 3.92 -2.72
CA TYR A 24 4.53 3.18 -2.94
C TYR A 24 5.75 4.08 -2.74
N GLY A 25 5.65 5.34 -3.20
CA GLY A 25 6.73 6.31 -3.03
C GLY A 25 7.01 6.66 -1.57
N MET A 26 5.96 6.71 -0.74
CA MET A 26 6.14 6.97 0.70
C MET A 26 6.93 5.86 1.38
N ILE A 27 6.67 4.62 1.03
CA ILE A 27 7.43 3.49 1.57
C ILE A 27 8.87 3.54 1.06
N GLY A 28 9.06 3.81 -0.23
CA GLY A 28 10.39 3.96 -0.80
C GLY A 28 11.19 5.06 -0.12
N GLU A 29 10.57 6.20 0.12
CA GLU A 29 11.20 7.33 0.80
C GLU A 29 11.58 6.97 2.24
N TYR A 30 10.71 6.26 2.94
CA TYR A 30 11.00 5.75 4.28
C TYR A 30 12.23 4.85 4.28
N LEU A 31 12.42 4.06 3.22
CA LEU A 31 13.56 3.15 3.07
C LEU A 31 14.82 3.87 2.53
N GLY A 32 14.72 5.16 2.24
CA GLY A 32 15.86 5.98 1.85
C GLY A 32 15.82 6.60 0.46
N ASN A 33 14.90 6.19 -0.42
CA ASN A 33 14.83 6.74 -1.77
C ASN A 33 13.45 6.49 -2.41
N VAL A 34 12.81 7.56 -2.86
CA VAL A 34 11.50 7.47 -3.54
C VAL A 34 11.56 6.56 -4.78
N HIS A 35 12.71 6.43 -5.41
CA HIS A 35 12.89 5.54 -6.58
C HIS A 35 12.73 4.05 -6.23
N PHE A 36 12.70 3.70 -4.96
CA PHE A 36 12.41 2.32 -4.54
C PHE A 36 10.93 1.92 -4.71
N ALA A 37 10.05 2.86 -5.11
CA ALA A 37 8.61 2.59 -5.22
C ALA A 37 8.31 1.35 -6.06
N ARG A 38 9.00 1.16 -7.17
CA ARG A 38 8.81 -0.01 -8.04
C ARG A 38 9.18 -1.31 -7.35
N MET A 39 10.30 -1.32 -6.64
CA MET A 39 10.75 -2.49 -5.88
C MET A 39 9.78 -2.80 -4.73
N VAL A 40 9.27 -1.76 -4.09
CA VAL A 40 8.24 -1.91 -3.05
C VAL A 40 7.01 -2.61 -3.63
N GLY A 41 6.55 -2.19 -4.82
CA GLY A 41 5.42 -2.83 -5.48
C GLY A 41 5.66 -4.31 -5.74
N ASN A 42 6.85 -4.68 -6.20
CA ASN A 42 7.22 -6.08 -6.44
C ASN A 42 7.23 -6.89 -5.14
N ILE A 43 7.76 -6.30 -4.07
CA ILE A 43 7.80 -6.96 -2.75
C ILE A 43 6.39 -7.18 -2.22
N LEU A 44 5.52 -6.19 -2.34
CA LEU A 44 4.12 -6.31 -1.89
C LEU A 44 3.38 -7.38 -2.68
N HIS A 45 3.66 -7.52 -3.98
CA HIS A 45 3.04 -8.54 -4.80
C HIS A 45 3.44 -9.96 -4.35
N GLU A 46 4.57 -10.12 -3.71
CA GLU A 46 5.04 -11.40 -3.16
C GLU A 46 4.46 -11.70 -1.77
N ASN A 47 3.69 -10.78 -1.19
CA ASN A 47 3.08 -10.99 0.13
C ASN A 47 2.15 -12.20 0.11
N THR A 48 2.31 -13.10 1.07
CA THR A 48 1.48 -14.30 1.20
C THR A 48 0.50 -14.24 2.37
N ASP A 49 0.52 -13.17 3.16
CA ASP A 49 -0.33 -13.01 4.34
C ASP A 49 -0.89 -11.59 4.39
N GLY A 50 -2.02 -11.39 3.70
CA GLY A 50 -2.67 -10.08 3.60
C GLY A 50 -3.33 -9.61 4.90
N GLU A 51 -3.56 -10.51 5.86
CA GLU A 51 -4.11 -10.13 7.16
C GLU A 51 -3.03 -9.56 8.07
N LYS A 52 -1.88 -10.23 8.12
CA LYS A 52 -0.75 -9.78 8.93
C LYS A 52 -0.09 -8.54 8.34
N TYR A 53 0.04 -8.49 7.01
CA TYR A 53 0.69 -7.38 6.30
C TYR A 53 -0.32 -6.74 5.35
N PRO A 54 -1.02 -5.67 5.77
CA PRO A 54 -2.15 -5.11 5.03
C PRO A 54 -1.73 -4.31 3.81
N CYS A 55 -1.25 -4.98 2.77
CA CYS A 55 -0.79 -4.32 1.54
C CYS A 55 -1.93 -3.62 0.79
N TYR A 56 -3.19 -3.88 1.12
CA TYR A 56 -4.32 -3.16 0.53
C TYR A 56 -4.29 -1.65 0.85
N LYS A 57 -3.56 -1.25 1.88
CA LYS A 57 -3.42 0.16 2.27
C LYS A 57 -2.42 0.94 1.41
N VAL A 58 -1.76 0.28 0.48
CA VAL A 58 -0.79 0.93 -0.41
C VAL A 58 -1.45 1.22 -1.75
N VAL A 59 -1.41 2.50 -2.15
CA VAL A 59 -2.01 2.96 -3.39
C VAL A 59 -0.98 3.71 -4.22
N SER A 60 -1.32 4.04 -5.48
CA SER A 60 -0.41 4.80 -6.33
C SER A 60 -0.26 6.24 -5.84
N ALA A 61 0.70 6.96 -6.43
CA ALA A 61 0.94 8.37 -6.08
C ALA A 61 -0.30 9.25 -6.31
N SER A 62 -1.23 8.85 -7.17
CA SER A 62 -2.49 9.56 -7.41
C SER A 62 -3.66 9.02 -6.60
N GLY A 63 -3.42 8.02 -5.74
CA GLY A 63 -4.46 7.41 -4.93
C GLY A 63 -5.17 6.24 -5.61
N LYS A 64 -4.78 5.86 -6.81
CA LYS A 64 -5.43 4.75 -7.53
C LYS A 64 -5.14 3.42 -6.87
N LEU A 65 -6.15 2.54 -6.86
CA LEU A 65 -6.01 1.17 -6.41
C LEU A 65 -5.17 0.36 -7.39
N SER A 66 -4.58 -0.73 -6.91
CA SER A 66 -3.71 -1.56 -7.72
C SER A 66 -4.50 -2.60 -8.51
N GLU A 67 -4.36 -2.62 -9.83
CA GLU A 67 -4.96 -3.66 -10.67
C GLU A 67 -4.37 -5.03 -10.38
N ASN A 68 -3.16 -5.06 -9.84
CA ASN A 68 -2.42 -6.28 -9.54
C ASN A 68 -2.42 -6.62 -8.06
N TYR A 69 -3.41 -6.14 -7.31
CA TYR A 69 -3.51 -6.50 -5.89
C TYR A 69 -3.57 -8.03 -5.75
N ALA A 70 -2.57 -8.60 -5.02
CA ALA A 70 -2.32 -10.05 -4.99
C ALA A 70 -3.46 -10.88 -4.41
N PHE A 71 -4.34 -10.27 -3.61
CA PHE A 71 -5.39 -10.97 -2.89
C PHE A 71 -6.79 -10.74 -3.46
N GLY A 72 -6.92 -10.48 -4.76
CA GLY A 72 -8.22 -10.39 -5.39
C GLY A 72 -8.47 -9.17 -6.27
N GLY A 73 -7.42 -8.42 -6.61
CA GLY A 73 -7.51 -7.29 -7.54
C GLY A 73 -8.17 -6.06 -6.93
N ILE A 74 -8.57 -5.12 -7.79
CA ILE A 74 -9.12 -3.81 -7.39
C ILE A 74 -10.36 -3.95 -6.51
N GLU A 75 -11.28 -4.83 -6.87
CA GLU A 75 -12.53 -4.97 -6.12
C GLU A 75 -12.30 -5.41 -4.68
N LYS A 76 -11.37 -6.34 -4.49
CA LYS A 76 -11.04 -6.81 -3.14
C LYS A 76 -10.31 -5.74 -2.34
N GLN A 77 -9.40 -5.02 -2.99
CA GLN A 77 -8.72 -3.90 -2.34
C GLN A 77 -9.71 -2.83 -1.90
N LYS A 78 -10.66 -2.50 -2.77
CA LYS A 78 -11.73 -1.55 -2.44
C LYS A 78 -12.54 -2.01 -1.23
N GLU A 79 -12.94 -3.28 -1.23
CA GLU A 79 -13.72 -3.85 -0.12
C GLU A 79 -12.97 -3.71 1.21
N LEU A 80 -11.68 -4.04 1.23
CA LEU A 80 -10.88 -3.98 2.45
C LEU A 80 -10.67 -2.55 2.92
N LEU A 81 -10.46 -1.62 1.99
CA LEU A 81 -10.33 -0.20 2.32
C LEU A 81 -11.63 0.36 2.91
N GLU A 82 -12.77 -0.02 2.32
CA GLU A 82 -14.07 0.42 2.82
C GLU A 82 -14.36 -0.12 4.21
N LYS A 83 -13.97 -1.36 4.49
CA LYS A 83 -14.07 -1.93 5.84
C LYS A 83 -13.20 -1.17 6.84
N ASP A 84 -12.12 -0.57 6.38
CA ASP A 84 -11.22 0.23 7.21
C ASP A 84 -11.72 1.67 7.39
N GLY A 85 -12.89 2.00 6.85
CA GLY A 85 -13.48 3.33 6.94
C GLY A 85 -13.01 4.31 5.89
N ILE A 86 -12.34 3.83 4.85
CA ILE A 86 -11.80 4.66 3.77
C ILE A 86 -12.76 4.66 2.60
N LYS A 87 -13.22 5.84 2.18
CA LYS A 87 -14.11 5.96 1.04
C LYS A 87 -13.32 5.82 -0.26
N VAL A 88 -13.79 4.95 -1.16
CA VAL A 88 -13.20 4.75 -2.49
C VAL A 88 -14.20 5.23 -3.53
N ALA A 89 -13.77 6.11 -4.43
CA ALA A 89 -14.60 6.62 -5.51
C ALA A 89 -13.81 6.53 -6.82
N CYS A 90 -14.42 5.92 -7.86
CA CYS A 90 -13.77 5.71 -9.15
C CYS A 90 -12.41 5.00 -9.02
N ASN A 91 -12.37 4.00 -8.16
CA ASN A 91 -11.15 3.22 -7.85
C ASN A 91 -9.97 4.09 -7.36
N LYS A 92 -10.29 5.19 -6.70
CA LYS A 92 -9.31 6.11 -6.12
C LYS A 92 -9.63 6.44 -4.67
N VAL A 93 -8.58 6.69 -3.91
CA VAL A 93 -8.66 7.18 -2.53
C VAL A 93 -8.24 8.66 -2.52
N ASP A 94 -8.95 9.47 -1.76
CA ASP A 94 -8.57 10.89 -1.59
C ASP A 94 -7.38 10.97 -0.64
N LEU A 95 -6.20 11.18 -1.21
CA LEU A 95 -4.96 11.24 -0.43
C LEU A 95 -4.94 12.44 0.53
N LYS A 96 -5.63 13.53 0.20
CA LYS A 96 -5.71 14.68 1.10
C LYS A 96 -6.38 14.33 2.41
N LYS A 97 -7.33 13.38 2.36
CA LYS A 97 -8.11 12.97 3.52
C LYS A 97 -7.51 11.77 4.24
N TYR A 98 -6.99 10.79 3.50
CA TYR A 98 -6.63 9.49 4.06
C TYR A 98 -5.12 9.19 4.09
N LYS A 99 -4.28 10.03 3.50
CA LYS A 99 -2.83 9.78 3.53
C LYS A 99 -2.29 9.88 4.95
N TRP A 100 -1.48 8.87 5.33
CA TRP A 100 -0.81 8.83 6.62
C TRP A 100 0.32 9.84 6.74
#